data_fad741c41a8a401620846ac91afa2aa8
#
_entry.id   fad741c41a8a401620846ac91afa2aa8
#
_cell.length_a   1.000
_cell.length_b   1.000
_cell.length_c   1.000
_cell.angle_alpha   90.00
_cell.angle_beta   90.00
_cell.angle_gamma   90.00
#
_symmetry.space_group_name_H-M   'P 1'
#
loop_
_entity.id
_entity.type
_entity.pdbx_description
1 polymer ?
#
loop_
_entity_poly.entity_id
_entity_poly.type
_entity_poly.pdbx_seq_one_letter_code
_entity_poly.pdbx_strand_id
1 'polypeptide(L)'
;MLRLLMSAVVFACVILPAASAQTTDAGYPDELSPSLAAGVNAMHAAIRRNLSEAAENMPANEYGFRPTPQVRTFGQIVGHLINANFFFCAEIAGEKSPATTDYQQITDKAALVKALNDSLAYCDRVYAATTDANFLQPMQIPNVDGRGSTNTVRGALLIYNIAHNNEHYGNLVVYMRLKNHVPPSAARAQQQKNH
;
A
#
# COMPACT_ATOMS: atom_id res chain seq x y z
N MET A 1 55.86 29.56 52.29
CA MET A 1 54.54 30.01 51.86
C MET A 1 54.29 29.48 50.41
N LEU A 2 53.63 28.37 50.31
CA LEU A 2 53.38 27.70 49.02
C LEU A 2 51.94 28.00 48.59
N ARG A 3 51.74 28.74 47.48
CA ARG A 3 50.42 29.06 46.93
C ARG A 3 50.00 27.95 45.97
N LEU A 4 48.98 27.20 46.38
CA LEU A 4 48.30 26.26 45.51
C LEU A 4 47.40 27.02 44.49
N LEU A 5 47.69 26.91 43.21
CA LEU A 5 46.80 27.37 42.15
C LEU A 5 45.82 26.24 41.84
N MET A 6 44.55 26.41 42.20
CA MET A 6 43.45 25.53 41.75
C MET A 6 43.01 25.94 40.34
N SER A 7 43.33 25.10 39.35
CA SER A 7 42.78 25.22 38.00
C SER A 7 41.38 24.62 37.97
N ALA A 8 40.40 25.49 37.75
CA ALA A 8 39.02 25.05 37.50
C ALA A 8 38.90 24.53 36.04
N VAL A 9 38.65 23.23 35.89
CA VAL A 9 38.30 22.63 34.58
C VAL A 9 36.80 22.83 34.34
N VAL A 10 36.47 23.74 33.44
CA VAL A 10 35.09 23.93 32.97
C VAL A 10 34.77 22.84 31.98
N PHE A 11 33.90 21.88 32.36
CA PHE A 11 33.34 20.86 31.46
C PHE A 11 32.26 21.55 30.62
N ALA A 12 32.56 21.85 29.37
CA ALA A 12 31.55 22.28 28.39
C ALA A 12 30.70 21.07 27.98
N CYS A 13 29.48 21.04 28.49
CA CYS A 13 28.47 20.05 28.05
C CYS A 13 28.03 20.38 26.63
N VAL A 14 28.57 19.68 25.62
CA VAL A 14 28.12 19.79 24.24
C VAL A 14 26.77 19.06 24.14
N ILE A 15 25.69 19.84 24.12
CA ILE A 15 24.35 19.32 23.80
C ILE A 15 24.34 19.04 22.30
N LEU A 16 24.53 17.78 21.91
CA LEU A 16 24.29 17.35 20.56
C LEU A 16 22.76 17.42 20.32
N PRO A 17 22.31 18.06 19.22
CA PRO A 17 20.91 17.99 18.85
C PRO A 17 20.55 16.53 18.64
N ALA A 18 19.49 16.07 19.29
CA ALA A 18 18.92 14.76 19.01
C ALA A 18 18.58 14.72 17.51
N ALA A 19 19.27 13.84 16.77
CA ALA A 19 18.89 13.57 15.39
C ALA A 19 17.46 13.06 15.42
N SER A 20 16.52 13.86 14.90
CA SER A 20 15.17 13.40 14.65
C SER A 20 15.29 12.18 13.74
N ALA A 21 14.85 11.03 14.25
CA ALA A 21 14.76 9.82 13.47
C ALA A 21 13.82 10.12 12.30
N GLN A 22 14.41 10.29 11.11
CA GLN A 22 13.63 10.44 9.88
C GLN A 22 12.96 9.10 9.63
N THR A 23 11.65 9.11 9.66
CA THR A 23 10.82 7.96 9.37
C THR A 23 11.08 7.49 7.94
N THR A 24 11.46 6.25 7.85
CA THR A 24 11.79 5.60 6.58
C THR A 24 10.53 5.32 5.76
N ASP A 25 10.40 5.91 4.62
CA ASP A 25 10.22 5.37 3.29
C ASP A 25 9.03 4.46 2.92
N ALA A 26 8.24 3.96 3.82
CA ALA A 26 7.13 3.06 3.43
C ALA A 26 5.82 3.81 3.12
N GLY A 27 5.79 5.14 3.27
CA GLY A 27 4.55 5.92 3.15
C GLY A 27 3.57 5.67 4.30
N TYR A 28 4.07 5.10 5.40
CA TYR A 28 3.31 5.02 6.64
C TYR A 28 3.22 6.40 7.29
N PRO A 29 2.10 6.71 7.98
CA PRO A 29 1.98 7.97 8.70
C PRO A 29 3.04 8.06 9.81
N ASP A 30 3.60 9.27 10.01
CA ASP A 30 4.64 9.55 10.99
C ASP A 30 4.18 9.27 12.44
N GLU A 31 2.87 9.27 12.67
CA GLU A 31 2.25 8.87 13.93
C GLU A 31 1.16 7.82 13.68
N LEU A 32 1.15 6.77 14.48
CA LEU A 32 0.06 5.79 14.48
C LEU A 32 -1.18 6.44 15.08
N SER A 33 -2.26 6.48 14.32
CA SER A 33 -3.55 6.95 14.82
C SER A 33 -4.02 6.09 16.01
N PRO A 34 -4.57 6.70 17.08
CA PRO A 34 -5.20 5.94 18.16
C PRO A 34 -6.48 5.21 17.72
N SER A 35 -6.99 5.48 16.53
CA SER A 35 -8.14 4.83 15.91
C SER A 35 -7.69 3.73 14.94
N LEU A 36 -8.21 2.52 15.10
CA LEU A 36 -7.95 1.41 14.17
C LEU A 36 -8.44 1.74 12.76
N ALA A 37 -9.63 2.31 12.64
CA ALA A 37 -10.19 2.70 11.36
C ALA A 37 -9.33 3.76 10.66
N ALA A 38 -8.87 4.78 11.38
CA ALA A 38 -8.00 5.82 10.81
C ALA A 38 -6.64 5.25 10.39
N GLY A 39 -6.04 4.35 11.18
CA GLY A 39 -4.79 3.67 10.83
C GLY A 39 -4.94 2.83 9.56
N VAL A 40 -5.99 2.05 9.45
CA VAL A 40 -6.29 1.22 8.26
C VAL A 40 -6.56 2.11 7.04
N ASN A 41 -7.27 3.23 7.18
CA ASN A 41 -7.46 4.21 6.10
C ASN A 41 -6.14 4.79 5.61
N ALA A 42 -5.23 5.16 6.51
CA ALA A 42 -3.91 5.69 6.15
C ALA A 42 -3.07 4.64 5.39
N MET A 43 -3.10 3.37 5.82
CA MET A 43 -2.42 2.27 5.13
C MET A 43 -2.99 2.05 3.73
N HIS A 44 -4.33 2.08 3.59
CA HIS A 44 -4.98 2.00 2.27
C HIS A 44 -4.55 3.15 1.36
N ALA A 45 -4.56 4.39 1.85
CA ALA A 45 -4.14 5.56 1.07
C ALA A 45 -2.69 5.44 0.58
N ALA A 46 -1.79 4.89 1.41
CA ALA A 46 -0.39 4.68 1.05
C ALA A 46 -0.23 3.64 -0.07
N ILE A 47 -0.87 2.46 0.07
CA ILE A 47 -0.75 1.42 -0.95
C ILE A 47 -1.50 1.78 -2.24
N ARG A 48 -2.65 2.45 -2.14
CA ARG A 48 -3.39 2.99 -3.28
C ARG A 48 -2.48 3.84 -4.19
N ARG A 49 -1.77 4.81 -3.59
CA ARG A 49 -0.83 5.67 -4.31
C ARG A 49 0.27 4.85 -4.99
N ASN A 50 0.86 3.89 -4.28
CA ASN A 50 1.91 3.04 -4.83
C ASN A 50 1.44 2.23 -6.05
N LEU A 51 0.24 1.67 -5.99
CA LEU A 51 -0.32 0.85 -7.07
C LEU A 51 -0.65 1.69 -8.31
N SER A 52 -1.32 2.84 -8.12
CA SER A 52 -1.65 3.76 -9.21
C SER A 52 -0.40 4.23 -9.94
N GLU A 53 0.59 4.75 -9.21
CA GLU A 53 1.85 5.23 -9.79
C GLU A 53 2.66 4.09 -10.44
N ALA A 54 2.68 2.86 -9.87
CA ALA A 54 3.38 1.74 -10.48
C ALA A 54 2.76 1.36 -11.83
N ALA A 55 1.42 1.29 -11.90
CA ALA A 55 0.72 1.00 -13.14
C ALA A 55 0.92 2.11 -14.19
N GLU A 56 0.91 3.38 -13.78
CA GLU A 56 1.12 4.51 -14.68
C GLU A 56 2.56 4.58 -15.21
N ASN A 57 3.55 4.33 -14.35
CA ASN A 57 4.96 4.51 -14.69
C ASN A 57 5.54 3.36 -15.53
N MET A 58 4.95 2.15 -15.49
CA MET A 58 5.42 1.04 -16.32
C MET A 58 5.07 1.29 -17.80
N PRO A 59 6.03 1.26 -18.75
CA PRO A 59 5.75 1.43 -20.17
C PRO A 59 4.77 0.40 -20.73
N ALA A 60 3.91 0.80 -21.68
CA ALA A 60 2.89 -0.07 -22.24
C ALA A 60 3.47 -1.35 -22.90
N ASN A 61 4.60 -1.22 -23.61
CA ASN A 61 5.29 -2.35 -24.24
C ASN A 61 5.91 -3.34 -23.23
N GLU A 62 5.92 -3.02 -21.95
CA GLU A 62 6.45 -3.88 -20.89
C GLU A 62 5.35 -4.49 -19.99
N TYR A 63 4.08 -4.19 -20.25
CA TYR A 63 2.95 -4.81 -19.52
C TYR A 63 2.88 -6.32 -19.70
N GLY A 64 3.41 -6.85 -20.82
CA GLY A 64 3.54 -8.28 -21.08
C GLY A 64 4.74 -8.94 -20.39
N PHE A 65 5.61 -8.18 -19.71
CA PHE A 65 6.80 -8.73 -19.06
C PHE A 65 6.45 -9.60 -17.85
N ARG A 66 7.16 -10.73 -17.74
CA ARG A 66 7.19 -11.62 -16.56
C ARG A 66 8.59 -12.21 -16.41
N PRO A 67 9.12 -12.36 -15.17
CA PRO A 67 10.44 -12.91 -14.94
C PRO A 67 10.60 -14.38 -15.39
N THR A 68 9.55 -15.17 -15.20
CA THR A 68 9.50 -16.59 -15.55
C THR A 68 8.12 -16.95 -16.11
N PRO A 69 8.00 -18.04 -16.91
CA PRO A 69 6.71 -18.46 -17.46
C PRO A 69 5.63 -18.82 -16.42
N GLN A 70 6.04 -19.15 -15.19
CA GLN A 70 5.14 -19.62 -14.12
C GLN A 70 4.42 -18.49 -13.37
N VAL A 71 4.86 -17.25 -13.54
CA VAL A 71 4.27 -16.10 -12.86
C VAL A 71 3.43 -15.26 -13.82
N ARG A 72 2.53 -14.44 -13.25
CA ARG A 72 1.72 -13.48 -14.01
C ARG A 72 2.60 -12.45 -14.70
N THR A 73 2.15 -11.92 -15.83
CA THR A 73 2.76 -10.70 -16.41
C THR A 73 2.45 -9.49 -15.54
N PHE A 74 3.17 -8.38 -15.73
CA PHE A 74 2.89 -7.12 -15.05
C PHE A 74 1.42 -6.70 -15.20
N GLY A 75 0.90 -6.69 -16.43
CA GLY A 75 -0.50 -6.38 -16.71
C GLY A 75 -1.48 -7.35 -16.04
N GLN A 76 -1.16 -8.65 -15.98
CA GLN A 76 -1.98 -9.63 -15.29
C GLN A 76 -2.00 -9.43 -13.76
N ILE A 77 -0.90 -8.94 -13.15
CA ILE A 77 -0.89 -8.56 -11.74
C ILE A 77 -1.81 -7.35 -11.53
N VAL A 78 -1.72 -6.33 -12.38
CA VAL A 78 -2.63 -5.17 -12.33
C VAL A 78 -4.09 -5.61 -12.46
N GLY A 79 -4.40 -6.46 -13.43
CA GLY A 79 -5.76 -7.02 -13.61
C GLY A 79 -6.25 -7.82 -12.40
N HIS A 80 -5.36 -8.59 -11.77
CA HIS A 80 -5.67 -9.34 -10.56
C HIS A 80 -5.99 -8.41 -9.37
N LEU A 81 -5.23 -7.33 -9.20
CA LEU A 81 -5.49 -6.30 -8.19
C LEU A 81 -6.86 -5.63 -8.40
N ILE A 82 -7.24 -5.35 -9.65
CA ILE A 82 -8.56 -4.78 -9.98
C ILE A 82 -9.67 -5.72 -9.53
N ASN A 83 -9.59 -7.00 -9.93
CA ASN A 83 -10.57 -8.01 -9.57
C ASN A 83 -10.70 -8.14 -8.05
N ALA A 84 -9.57 -8.20 -7.33
CA ALA A 84 -9.52 -8.35 -5.88
C ALA A 84 -10.10 -7.12 -5.15
N ASN A 85 -9.74 -5.91 -5.57
CA ASN A 85 -10.27 -4.68 -4.98
C ASN A 85 -11.79 -4.60 -5.13
N PHE A 86 -12.32 -4.84 -6.33
CA PHE A 86 -13.77 -4.86 -6.53
C PHE A 86 -14.45 -5.94 -5.71
N PHE A 87 -13.87 -7.13 -5.61
CA PHE A 87 -14.42 -8.22 -4.81
C PHE A 87 -14.46 -7.85 -3.31
N PHE A 88 -13.32 -7.57 -2.70
CA PHE A 88 -13.25 -7.32 -1.26
C PHE A 88 -14.06 -6.09 -0.85
N CYS A 89 -13.95 -5.00 -1.60
CA CYS A 89 -14.65 -3.78 -1.25
C CYS A 89 -16.17 -3.89 -1.45
N ALA A 90 -16.63 -4.66 -2.44
CA ALA A 90 -18.06 -4.93 -2.61
C ALA A 90 -18.62 -5.80 -1.48
N GLU A 91 -17.90 -6.85 -1.07
CA GLU A 91 -18.29 -7.67 0.08
C GLU A 91 -18.36 -6.84 1.37
N ILE A 92 -17.38 -5.97 1.62
CA ILE A 92 -17.39 -5.06 2.79
C ILE A 92 -18.56 -4.07 2.74
N ALA A 93 -18.90 -3.57 1.56
CA ALA A 93 -20.02 -2.65 1.37
C ALA A 93 -21.39 -3.35 1.43
N GLY A 94 -21.44 -4.66 1.26
CA GLY A 94 -22.69 -5.41 1.06
C GLY A 94 -23.35 -5.10 -0.30
N GLU A 95 -22.55 -4.76 -1.30
CA GLU A 95 -22.98 -4.38 -2.64
C GLU A 95 -22.60 -5.46 -3.66
N LYS A 96 -23.29 -5.47 -4.80
CA LYS A 96 -22.84 -6.29 -5.94
C LYS A 96 -21.55 -5.71 -6.49
N SER A 97 -20.55 -6.58 -6.74
CA SER A 97 -19.29 -6.15 -7.35
C SER A 97 -19.54 -5.41 -8.68
N PRO A 98 -18.95 -4.24 -8.89
CA PRO A 98 -19.03 -3.49 -10.14
C PRO A 98 -18.13 -4.07 -11.26
N ALA A 99 -17.34 -5.10 -10.97
CA ALA A 99 -16.52 -5.78 -11.99
C ALA A 99 -17.39 -6.34 -13.12
N THR A 100 -17.07 -6.00 -14.35
CA THR A 100 -17.83 -6.41 -15.56
C THR A 100 -17.13 -7.51 -16.35
N THR A 101 -15.86 -7.81 -16.03
CA THR A 101 -15.02 -8.78 -16.76
C THR A 101 -13.91 -9.30 -15.84
N ASP A 102 -13.18 -10.31 -16.29
CA ASP A 102 -11.89 -10.68 -15.69
C ASP A 102 -10.78 -9.78 -16.24
N TYR A 103 -10.33 -8.81 -15.44
CA TYR A 103 -9.32 -7.84 -15.84
C TYR A 103 -7.94 -8.45 -16.10
N GLN A 104 -7.67 -9.67 -15.66
CA GLN A 104 -6.42 -10.38 -15.99
C GLN A 104 -6.33 -10.74 -17.50
N GLN A 105 -7.44 -10.71 -18.22
CA GLN A 105 -7.49 -10.95 -19.67
C GLN A 105 -7.29 -9.68 -20.50
N ILE A 106 -7.29 -8.50 -19.86
CA ILE A 106 -7.07 -7.23 -20.55
C ILE A 106 -5.57 -7.03 -20.75
N THR A 107 -5.17 -6.65 -21.96
CA THR A 107 -3.76 -6.39 -22.32
C THR A 107 -3.46 -4.91 -22.57
N ASP A 108 -4.49 -4.10 -22.80
CA ASP A 108 -4.35 -2.66 -23.00
C ASP A 108 -4.01 -1.92 -21.69
N LYS A 109 -2.87 -1.25 -21.65
CA LYS A 109 -2.40 -0.49 -20.49
C LYS A 109 -3.41 0.58 -20.06
N ALA A 110 -3.95 1.36 -21.01
CA ALA A 110 -4.81 2.50 -20.66
C ALA A 110 -6.11 2.01 -20.01
N ALA A 111 -6.68 0.91 -20.53
CA ALA A 111 -7.85 0.26 -19.94
C ALA A 111 -7.55 -0.29 -18.53
N LEU A 112 -6.39 -0.93 -18.34
CA LEU A 112 -6.00 -1.45 -17.03
C LEU A 112 -5.74 -0.35 -16.00
N VAL A 113 -5.04 0.73 -16.37
CA VAL A 113 -4.78 1.88 -15.48
C VAL A 113 -6.10 2.55 -15.08
N LYS A 114 -6.99 2.77 -16.04
CA LYS A 114 -8.32 3.32 -15.73
C LYS A 114 -9.10 2.43 -14.76
N ALA A 115 -9.20 1.13 -15.06
CA ALA A 115 -9.95 0.19 -14.22
C ALA A 115 -9.32 0.02 -12.83
N LEU A 116 -7.98 0.07 -12.71
CA LEU A 116 -7.31 0.07 -11.41
C LEU A 116 -7.70 1.29 -10.59
N ASN A 117 -7.63 2.48 -11.18
CA ASN A 117 -8.02 3.71 -10.49
C ASN A 117 -9.50 3.72 -10.10
N ASP A 118 -10.40 3.18 -10.96
CA ASP A 118 -11.82 3.01 -10.64
C ASP A 118 -12.02 2.04 -9.45
N SER A 119 -11.31 0.91 -9.43
CA SER A 119 -11.38 -0.07 -8.32
C SER A 119 -10.86 0.49 -7.01
N LEU A 120 -9.77 1.26 -7.06
CA LEU A 120 -9.20 1.93 -5.90
C LEU A 120 -10.14 3.03 -5.37
N ALA A 121 -10.75 3.83 -6.25
CA ALA A 121 -11.73 4.84 -5.87
C ALA A 121 -13.02 4.22 -5.28
N TYR A 122 -13.42 3.05 -5.77
CA TYR A 122 -14.51 2.28 -5.16
C TYR A 122 -14.16 1.87 -3.73
N CYS A 123 -12.95 1.36 -3.51
CA CYS A 123 -12.45 1.01 -2.19
C CYS A 123 -12.33 2.24 -1.27
N ASP A 124 -11.90 3.40 -1.77
CA ASP A 124 -11.79 4.64 -0.97
C ASP A 124 -13.10 4.95 -0.22
N ARG A 125 -14.27 4.77 -0.87
CA ARG A 125 -15.58 4.97 -0.23
C ARG A 125 -15.81 4.00 0.92
N VAL A 126 -15.41 2.75 0.74
CA VAL A 126 -15.62 1.67 1.72
C VAL A 126 -14.73 1.89 2.94
N TYR A 127 -13.48 2.24 2.72
CA TYR A 127 -12.54 2.58 3.78
C TYR A 127 -13.01 3.83 4.54
N ALA A 128 -13.41 4.90 3.84
CA ALA A 128 -13.90 6.13 4.46
C ALA A 128 -15.19 5.94 5.31
N ALA A 129 -16.03 4.97 4.95
CA ALA A 129 -17.23 4.61 5.71
C ALA A 129 -16.93 3.74 6.95
N THR A 130 -15.67 3.31 7.13
CA THR A 130 -15.28 2.49 8.28
C THR A 130 -14.89 3.37 9.46
N THR A 131 -15.43 3.05 10.62
CA THR A 131 -15.21 3.70 11.92
C THR A 131 -14.82 2.65 12.95
N ASP A 132 -14.24 3.05 14.09
CA ASP A 132 -13.93 2.11 15.17
C ASP A 132 -15.20 1.41 15.69
N ALA A 133 -16.36 2.07 15.63
CA ALA A 133 -17.64 1.51 16.06
C ALA A 133 -18.10 0.33 15.17
N ASN A 134 -17.82 0.38 13.85
CA ASN A 134 -18.21 -0.70 12.93
C ASN A 134 -17.04 -1.62 12.53
N PHE A 135 -15.85 -1.41 13.08
CA PHE A 135 -14.63 -2.16 12.71
C PHE A 135 -14.75 -3.67 13.01
N LEU A 136 -15.38 -4.02 14.12
CA LEU A 136 -15.63 -5.41 14.53
C LEU A 136 -17.01 -5.94 14.09
N GLN A 137 -17.73 -5.24 13.22
CA GLN A 137 -19.01 -5.71 12.68
C GLN A 137 -18.84 -7.08 12.03
N PRO A 138 -19.60 -8.11 12.48
CA PRO A 138 -19.55 -9.44 11.88
C PRO A 138 -19.99 -9.44 10.42
N MET A 139 -19.31 -10.22 9.62
CA MET A 139 -19.59 -10.40 8.20
C MET A 139 -19.46 -11.87 7.81
N GLN A 140 -20.19 -12.27 6.78
CA GLN A 140 -20.01 -13.53 6.09
C GLN A 140 -19.74 -13.25 4.62
N ILE A 141 -18.62 -13.74 4.11
CA ILE A 141 -18.21 -13.53 2.73
C ILE A 141 -18.09 -14.87 2.00
N PRO A 142 -18.41 -14.93 0.68
CA PRO A 142 -18.15 -16.12 -0.10
C PRO A 142 -16.65 -16.42 -0.16
N ASN A 143 -16.29 -17.69 -0.17
CA ASN A 143 -14.91 -18.09 -0.40
C ASN A 143 -14.50 -17.78 -1.85
N VAL A 144 -13.22 -17.39 -2.04
CA VAL A 144 -12.68 -17.03 -3.37
C VAL A 144 -12.78 -18.17 -4.38
N ASP A 145 -12.79 -19.42 -3.90
CA ASP A 145 -12.97 -20.62 -4.74
C ASP A 145 -14.43 -20.91 -5.08
N GLY A 146 -15.36 -20.06 -4.63
CA GLY A 146 -16.81 -20.23 -4.82
C GLY A 146 -17.44 -21.34 -3.98
N ARG A 147 -16.70 -21.95 -3.04
CA ARG A 147 -17.17 -23.07 -2.22
C ARG A 147 -17.39 -22.64 -0.76
N GLY A 148 -18.67 -22.39 -0.42
CA GLY A 148 -19.04 -21.99 0.93
C GLY A 148 -18.73 -20.52 1.24
N SER A 149 -18.66 -20.21 2.52
CA SER A 149 -18.45 -18.86 3.02
C SER A 149 -17.58 -18.88 4.30
N THR A 150 -16.92 -17.75 4.55
CA THR A 150 -16.08 -17.54 5.75
C THR A 150 -16.71 -16.45 6.61
N ASN A 151 -16.83 -16.73 7.91
CA ASN A 151 -17.20 -15.74 8.90
C ASN A 151 -15.99 -14.89 9.26
N THR A 152 -16.16 -13.58 9.26
CA THR A 152 -15.09 -12.62 9.53
C THR A 152 -15.69 -11.35 10.18
N VAL A 153 -14.87 -10.30 10.30
CA VAL A 153 -15.32 -8.96 10.68
C VAL A 153 -14.84 -7.94 9.65
N ARG A 154 -15.53 -6.83 9.55
CA ARG A 154 -15.24 -5.74 8.59
C ARG A 154 -13.76 -5.36 8.57
N GLY A 155 -13.18 -5.06 9.73
CA GLY A 155 -11.78 -4.64 9.86
C GLY A 155 -10.78 -5.69 9.39
N ALA A 156 -11.04 -6.97 9.67
CA ALA A 156 -10.16 -8.05 9.22
C ALA A 156 -10.12 -8.14 7.69
N LEU A 157 -11.26 -7.97 7.02
CA LEU A 157 -11.32 -8.01 5.55
C LEU A 157 -10.65 -6.79 4.91
N LEU A 158 -10.76 -5.59 5.53
CA LEU A 158 -10.02 -4.39 5.12
C LEU A 158 -8.51 -4.60 5.23
N ILE A 159 -8.04 -5.15 6.37
CA ILE A 159 -6.62 -5.46 6.57
C ILE A 159 -6.15 -6.51 5.56
N TYR A 160 -6.96 -7.54 5.28
CA TYR A 160 -6.63 -8.55 4.28
C TYR A 160 -6.47 -7.93 2.89
N ASN A 161 -7.36 -7.02 2.47
CA ASN A 161 -7.23 -6.33 1.19
C ASN A 161 -5.94 -5.48 1.12
N ILE A 162 -5.56 -4.79 2.21
CA ILE A 162 -4.30 -4.05 2.27
C ILE A 162 -3.10 -5.00 2.15
N ALA A 163 -3.10 -6.11 2.89
CA ALA A 163 -2.02 -7.10 2.84
C ALA A 163 -1.86 -7.69 1.44
N HIS A 164 -2.95 -8.07 0.79
CA HIS A 164 -2.99 -8.55 -0.59
C HIS A 164 -2.45 -7.51 -1.59
N ASN A 165 -2.86 -6.25 -1.46
CA ASN A 165 -2.38 -5.17 -2.30
C ASN A 165 -0.87 -4.93 -2.11
N ASN A 166 -0.35 -5.00 -0.87
CA ASN A 166 1.07 -4.87 -0.58
C ASN A 166 1.89 -6.05 -1.12
N GLU A 167 1.39 -7.28 -1.01
CA GLU A 167 2.03 -8.47 -1.59
C GLU A 167 2.26 -8.27 -3.09
N HIS A 168 1.21 -7.88 -3.81
CA HIS A 168 1.31 -7.68 -5.25
C HIS A 168 2.08 -6.42 -5.65
N TYR A 169 2.04 -5.37 -4.85
CA TYR A 169 2.94 -4.22 -5.05
C TYR A 169 4.40 -4.65 -4.94
N GLY A 170 4.75 -5.50 -3.98
CA GLY A 170 6.09 -6.08 -3.87
C GLY A 170 6.51 -6.82 -5.15
N ASN A 171 5.61 -7.57 -5.77
CA ASN A 171 5.86 -8.21 -7.06
C ASN A 171 6.08 -7.17 -8.17
N LEU A 172 5.23 -6.14 -8.28
CA LEU A 172 5.39 -5.06 -9.26
C LEU A 172 6.73 -4.32 -9.09
N VAL A 173 7.17 -4.07 -7.86
CA VAL A 173 8.47 -3.48 -7.54
C VAL A 173 9.62 -4.28 -8.13
N VAL A 174 9.60 -5.61 -7.97
CA VAL A 174 10.63 -6.50 -8.56
C VAL A 174 10.61 -6.41 -10.09
N TYR A 175 9.43 -6.45 -10.71
CA TYR A 175 9.29 -6.38 -12.17
C TYR A 175 9.80 -5.05 -12.73
N MET A 176 9.44 -3.93 -12.08
CA MET A 176 9.95 -2.60 -12.45
C MET A 176 11.48 -2.54 -12.39
N ARG A 177 12.10 -3.05 -11.32
CA ARG A 177 13.55 -3.07 -11.15
C ARG A 177 14.25 -3.94 -12.20
N LEU A 178 13.71 -5.10 -12.55
CA LEU A 178 14.22 -5.95 -13.61
C LEU A 178 14.16 -5.28 -14.98
N LYS A 179 13.30 -4.29 -15.15
CA LYS A 179 13.17 -3.45 -16.34
C LYS A 179 13.85 -2.09 -16.21
N ASN A 180 14.70 -1.92 -15.18
CA ASN A 180 15.44 -0.68 -14.88
C ASN A 180 14.58 0.54 -14.57
N HIS A 181 13.33 0.34 -14.13
CA HIS A 181 12.46 1.41 -13.64
C HIS A 181 12.59 1.57 -12.12
N VAL A 182 12.52 2.82 -11.65
CA VAL A 182 12.49 3.13 -10.22
C VAL A 182 11.06 2.97 -9.70
N PRO A 183 10.80 2.09 -8.72
CA PRO A 183 9.47 1.95 -8.14
C PRO A 183 9.02 3.22 -7.40
N PRO A 184 7.71 3.51 -7.33
CA PRO A 184 7.18 4.73 -6.72
C PRO A 184 7.65 5.00 -5.29
N SER A 185 7.64 4.00 -4.42
CA SER A 185 8.11 4.13 -3.04
C SER A 185 9.59 4.52 -2.98
N ALA A 186 10.44 3.91 -3.80
CA ALA A 186 11.86 4.24 -3.87
C ALA A 186 12.12 5.63 -4.43
N ALA A 187 11.34 6.09 -5.41
CA ALA A 187 11.43 7.43 -5.96
C ALA A 187 11.14 8.50 -4.90
N ARG A 188 10.09 8.30 -4.09
CA ARG A 188 9.77 9.21 -2.98
C ARG A 188 10.85 9.24 -1.90
N ALA A 189 11.41 8.09 -1.53
CA ALA A 189 12.51 8.01 -0.59
C ALA A 189 13.76 8.77 -1.04
N GLN A 190 14.05 8.75 -2.33
CA GLN A 190 15.16 9.52 -2.89
C GLN A 190 14.89 11.03 -2.81
N GLN A 191 13.65 11.46 -3.06
CA GLN A 191 13.28 12.87 -2.97
C GLN A 191 13.41 13.41 -1.54
N GLN A 192 12.99 12.63 -0.53
CA GLN A 192 13.08 13.03 0.88
C GLN A 192 14.53 13.18 1.38
N LYS A 193 15.48 12.42 0.83
CA LYS A 193 16.91 12.53 1.18
C LYS A 193 17.60 13.75 0.60
N ASN A 194 17.01 14.40 -0.39
CA ASN A 194 17.56 15.55 -1.10
C ASN A 194 17.03 16.88 -0.56
N HIS A 195 16.18 16.85 0.45
CA HIS A 195 15.64 18.00 1.20
C HIS A 195 16.08 17.97 2.66
#